data_a3386ed25d6034f47242568cef028c21
#
_entry.id   a3386ed25d6034f47242568cef028c21
#
_cell.length_a   1.000
_cell.length_b   1.000
_cell.length_c   1.000
_cell.angle_alpha   90.00
_cell.angle_beta   90.00
_cell.angle_gamma   90.00
#
_symmetry.space_group_name_H-M   'P 1'
#
loop_
_entity.id
_entity.type
_entity.pdbx_description
1 polymer ?
#
loop_
_entity_poly.entity_id
_entity_poly.type
_entity_poly.pdbx_seq_one_letter_code
_entity_poly.pdbx_strand_id
1 'polypeptide(L)'
;TTYEIMACWRDEESRIHIVTTLPALKLPNGDFEEWNFSEEGAFWATSIVRGYPEMGLPQPTIRPGSSGKYAVKLQKEEWGSIVKDLYGGHIFTGINVDPAAGSGVIGVLSMLWNIYGQLFEATPTALRGWLQCRNVMSTDTKEQEATIRIALGTWSPAPDHDVKIPEHPVVDQYLEEALDPSCSDLIAYGELQVAEDVDWQQFTIPLEYLRTDRKPTHLIIACDAGSRILCLDDFELLYDYNF
;
A
#
# COMPACT_ATOMS: atom_id res chain seq x y z
N THR A 1 14.80 19.51 -5.92
CA THR A 1 15.69 20.18 -6.89
C THR A 1 15.05 21.49 -7.31
N THR A 2 15.82 22.53 -7.46
CA THR A 2 15.34 23.84 -7.93
C THR A 2 15.83 24.05 -9.36
N TYR A 3 14.93 24.47 -10.22
CA TYR A 3 15.20 24.74 -11.63
C TYR A 3 14.90 26.20 -11.94
N GLU A 4 15.69 26.78 -12.83
CA GLU A 4 15.40 28.03 -13.47
C GLU A 4 14.82 27.72 -14.86
N ILE A 5 13.61 28.20 -15.11
CA ILE A 5 12.91 27.97 -16.39
C ILE A 5 12.73 29.30 -17.07
N MET A 6 13.17 29.39 -18.32
CA MET A 6 13.00 30.56 -19.19
C MET A 6 12.43 30.08 -20.53
N ALA A 7 11.41 30.73 -21.01
CA ALA A 7 10.89 30.51 -22.35
C ALA A 7 11.54 31.50 -23.33
N CYS A 8 12.03 30.99 -24.46
CA CYS A 8 12.61 31.79 -25.53
C CYS A 8 11.73 31.67 -26.76
N TRP A 9 11.34 32.83 -27.35
CA TRP A 9 10.62 32.86 -28.59
C TRP A 9 11.27 33.89 -29.54
N ARG A 10 11.91 33.43 -30.59
CA ARG A 10 12.76 34.25 -31.47
C ARG A 10 13.87 34.94 -30.68
N ASP A 11 13.89 36.29 -30.66
CA ASP A 11 14.87 37.08 -29.93
C ASP A 11 14.32 37.63 -28.59
N GLU A 12 13.14 37.18 -28.17
CA GLU A 12 12.50 37.58 -26.92
C GLU A 12 12.63 36.46 -25.88
N GLU A 13 13.05 36.84 -24.70
CA GLU A 13 13.18 35.95 -23.54
C GLU A 13 12.14 36.33 -22.48
N SER A 14 11.52 35.30 -21.87
CA SER A 14 10.63 35.52 -20.73
C SER A 14 11.43 35.87 -19.47
N ARG A 15 10.72 36.26 -18.41
CA ARG A 15 11.33 36.31 -17.07
C ARG A 15 11.71 34.88 -16.65
N ILE A 16 12.81 34.77 -15.90
CA ILE A 16 13.21 33.52 -15.26
C ILE A 16 12.17 33.17 -14.19
N HIS A 17 11.63 31.96 -14.26
CA HIS A 17 10.77 31.39 -13.24
C HIS A 17 11.57 30.35 -12.47
N ILE A 18 11.64 30.50 -11.13
CA ILE A 18 12.27 29.52 -10.27
C ILE A 18 11.19 28.49 -9.89
N VAL A 19 11.41 27.24 -10.25
CA VAL A 19 10.54 26.13 -9.90
C VAL A 19 11.30 25.18 -8.99
N THR A 20 10.77 24.95 -7.80
CA THR A 20 11.30 23.95 -6.88
C THR A 20 10.41 22.71 -6.91
N THR A 21 10.98 21.58 -7.33
CA THR A 21 10.27 20.30 -7.28
C THR A 21 10.22 19.79 -5.83
N LEU A 22 9.16 19.04 -5.52
CA LEU A 22 9.08 18.31 -4.27
C LEU A 22 10.25 17.31 -4.16
N PRO A 23 10.71 17.01 -2.93
CA PRO A 23 11.74 16.00 -2.75
C PRO A 23 11.27 14.64 -3.26
N ALA A 24 12.19 13.89 -3.84
CA ALA A 24 12.00 12.47 -4.11
C ALA A 24 12.12 11.73 -2.78
N LEU A 25 10.99 11.37 -2.19
CA LEU A 25 10.93 10.60 -0.95
C LEU A 25 11.10 9.11 -1.27
N LYS A 26 11.96 8.44 -0.51
CA LYS A 26 12.07 6.98 -0.58
C LYS A 26 10.92 6.34 0.19
N LEU A 27 10.52 5.17 -0.26
CA LEU A 27 9.56 4.34 0.46
C LEU A 27 10.26 3.66 1.64
N PRO A 28 9.85 3.95 2.89
CA PRO A 28 10.44 3.28 4.05
C PRO A 28 10.24 1.77 3.99
N ASN A 29 11.31 1.01 4.29
CA ASN A 29 11.31 -0.46 4.24
C ASN A 29 10.66 -1.04 2.95
N GLY A 30 10.91 -0.39 1.80
CA GLY A 30 10.41 -0.88 0.50
C GLY A 30 11.14 -2.13 0.03
N ASP A 31 12.32 -2.40 0.56
CA ASP A 31 13.11 -3.61 0.36
C ASP A 31 12.72 -4.76 1.30
N PHE A 32 11.76 -4.53 2.21
CA PHE A 32 11.22 -5.51 3.16
C PHE A 32 12.28 -6.22 4.04
N GLU A 33 13.39 -5.57 4.30
CA GLU A 33 14.45 -6.13 5.16
C GLU A 33 14.17 -5.97 6.66
N GLU A 34 13.27 -5.04 7.05
CA GLU A 34 12.84 -4.84 8.43
C GLU A 34 11.51 -5.59 8.69
N TRP A 35 11.59 -6.58 9.58
CA TRP A 35 10.43 -7.45 9.92
C TRP A 35 9.67 -6.93 11.14
N ASN A 36 9.15 -5.73 11.04
CA ASN A 36 8.42 -5.02 12.09
C ASN A 36 6.96 -4.72 11.70
N PHE A 37 6.35 -5.54 10.85
CA PHE A 37 4.98 -5.35 10.38
C PHE A 37 4.01 -5.19 11.55
N SER A 38 3.18 -4.15 11.51
CA SER A 38 2.19 -3.81 12.54
C SER A 38 2.76 -3.46 13.91
N GLU A 39 4.05 -3.28 14.06
CA GLU A 39 4.66 -2.76 15.26
C GLU A 39 4.49 -1.24 15.36
N GLU A 40 4.64 -0.68 16.56
CA GLU A 40 4.56 0.77 16.75
C GLU A 40 5.63 1.49 15.93
N GLY A 41 5.20 2.42 15.08
CA GLY A 41 6.06 3.18 14.20
C GLY A 41 6.47 2.47 12.90
N ALA A 42 6.00 1.25 12.66
CA ALA A 42 6.20 0.58 11.39
C ALA A 42 5.49 1.32 10.25
N PHE A 43 6.11 1.33 9.08
CA PHE A 43 5.50 1.91 7.88
C PHE A 43 4.47 0.97 7.25
N TRP A 44 4.68 -0.33 7.40
CA TRP A 44 3.85 -1.40 6.87
C TRP A 44 3.08 -2.13 7.96
N ALA A 45 1.81 -2.39 7.69
CA ALA A 45 0.95 -3.19 8.53
C ALA A 45 0.38 -4.39 7.76
N THR A 46 -0.18 -5.34 8.48
CA THR A 46 -0.88 -6.51 7.95
C THR A 46 -2.15 -6.75 8.76
N SER A 47 -3.10 -7.53 8.27
CA SER A 47 -4.23 -7.94 9.10
C SER A 47 -3.79 -8.91 10.16
N ILE A 48 -3.97 -8.53 11.40
CA ILE A 48 -3.69 -9.36 12.56
C ILE A 48 -4.96 -9.66 13.36
N VAL A 49 -4.95 -10.81 14.01
CA VAL A 49 -6.05 -11.27 14.86
C VAL A 49 -5.75 -10.88 16.30
N ARG A 50 -6.73 -10.27 16.97
CA ARG A 50 -6.61 -9.89 18.37
C ARG A 50 -6.25 -11.10 19.25
N GLY A 51 -5.18 -10.99 20.03
CA GLY A 51 -4.70 -12.05 20.91
C GLY A 51 -3.86 -13.13 20.22
N TYR A 52 -3.72 -13.07 18.91
CA TYR A 52 -2.89 -13.96 18.09
C TYR A 52 -2.14 -13.13 17.03
N PRO A 53 -1.22 -12.25 17.46
CA PRO A 53 -0.57 -11.32 16.54
C PRO A 53 0.31 -12.01 15.48
N GLU A 54 0.73 -13.26 15.73
CA GLU A 54 1.48 -14.06 14.77
C GLU A 54 0.61 -14.57 13.60
N MET A 55 -0.71 -14.54 13.76
CA MET A 55 -1.63 -14.95 12.70
C MET A 55 -1.84 -13.80 11.73
N GLY A 56 -1.64 -14.08 10.47
CA GLY A 56 -1.77 -13.11 9.39
C GLY A 56 -0.48 -12.34 9.08
N LEU A 57 0.59 -12.56 9.85
CA LEU A 57 1.89 -11.99 9.48
C LEU A 57 2.38 -12.54 8.13
N PRO A 58 3.02 -11.71 7.31
CA PRO A 58 3.68 -12.18 6.10
C PRO A 58 4.78 -13.16 6.46
N GLN A 59 5.08 -14.07 5.53
CA GLN A 59 6.16 -15.03 5.71
C GLN A 59 7.41 -14.55 4.96
N PRO A 60 8.62 -14.77 5.52
CA PRO A 60 9.85 -14.47 4.78
C PRO A 60 10.05 -15.46 3.64
N THR A 61 10.48 -14.93 2.51
CA THR A 61 10.96 -15.70 1.36
C THR A 61 12.22 -15.04 0.80
N ILE A 62 12.79 -15.57 -0.27
CA ILE A 62 14.01 -15.04 -0.89
C ILE A 62 13.74 -14.86 -2.37
N ARG A 63 14.05 -13.67 -2.90
CA ARG A 63 14.10 -13.45 -4.34
C ARG A 63 15.48 -13.78 -4.87
N PRO A 64 15.61 -14.74 -5.82
CA PRO A 64 16.89 -15.04 -6.42
C PRO A 64 17.51 -13.81 -7.11
N GLY A 65 18.76 -13.53 -6.78
CA GLY A 65 19.51 -12.40 -7.35
C GLY A 65 19.26 -11.06 -6.67
N SER A 66 18.42 -11.00 -5.61
CA SER A 66 18.35 -9.83 -4.72
C SER A 66 19.64 -9.65 -3.94
N SER A 67 19.98 -8.40 -3.60
CA SER A 67 21.04 -8.10 -2.64
C SER A 67 20.54 -8.20 -1.20
N GLY A 68 19.22 -8.19 -1.00
CA GLY A 68 18.55 -8.34 0.29
C GLY A 68 18.55 -9.79 0.78
N LYS A 69 18.15 -9.96 2.03
CA LYS A 69 18.00 -11.28 2.68
C LYS A 69 16.58 -11.80 2.59
N TYR A 70 15.62 -10.89 2.51
CA TYR A 70 14.21 -11.19 2.64
C TYR A 70 13.41 -10.62 1.49
N ALA A 71 12.33 -11.28 1.18
CA ALA A 71 11.21 -10.83 0.40
C ALA A 71 9.94 -11.24 1.16
N VAL A 72 8.86 -10.54 0.96
CA VAL A 72 7.57 -10.80 1.62
C VAL A 72 6.80 -11.85 0.85
N LYS A 73 6.30 -12.88 1.54
CA LYS A 73 5.34 -13.83 1.00
C LYS A 73 3.99 -13.63 1.68
N LEU A 74 2.99 -13.34 0.90
CA LEU A 74 1.60 -13.18 1.30
C LEU A 74 0.81 -14.41 0.88
N GLN A 75 0.04 -14.96 1.80
CA GLN A 75 -0.86 -16.07 1.56
C GLN A 75 -1.98 -16.03 2.60
N LYS A 76 -3.23 -16.17 2.16
CA LYS A 76 -4.35 -16.36 3.09
C LYS A 76 -4.26 -17.75 3.71
N GLU A 77 -4.41 -17.83 5.03
CA GLU A 77 -4.38 -19.08 5.77
C GLU A 77 -5.77 -19.39 6.33
N GLU A 78 -6.21 -20.63 6.16
CA GLU A 78 -7.42 -21.15 6.81
C GLU A 78 -7.07 -21.56 8.24
N TRP A 79 -7.79 -21.05 9.23
CA TRP A 79 -7.61 -21.43 10.61
C TRP A 79 -8.76 -22.24 11.16
N GLY A 80 -8.59 -23.57 11.18
CA GLY A 80 -9.47 -24.52 11.85
C GLY A 80 -10.87 -24.62 11.27
N SER A 81 -11.63 -25.57 11.78
CA SER A 81 -13.01 -25.84 11.33
C SER A 81 -14.05 -24.85 11.87
N ILE A 82 -13.68 -23.95 12.78
CA ILE A 82 -14.60 -23.04 13.47
C ILE A 82 -14.57 -21.64 12.86
N VAL A 83 -13.43 -21.19 12.35
CA VAL A 83 -13.26 -19.90 11.69
C VAL A 83 -12.79 -20.17 10.27
N LYS A 84 -13.74 -20.15 9.34
CA LYS A 84 -13.47 -20.35 7.91
C LYS A 84 -12.98 -19.08 7.22
N ASP A 85 -12.90 -17.98 7.93
CA ASP A 85 -12.43 -16.73 7.38
C ASP A 85 -10.92 -16.81 7.22
N LEU A 86 -10.47 -16.49 6.03
CA LEU A 86 -9.07 -16.49 5.65
C LEU A 86 -8.40 -15.25 6.24
N TYR A 87 -7.36 -15.46 7.03
CA TYR A 87 -6.57 -14.38 7.61
C TYR A 87 -5.24 -14.22 6.90
N GLY A 88 -4.67 -13.03 6.99
CA GLY A 88 -3.41 -12.72 6.36
C GLY A 88 -3.53 -12.54 4.86
N GLY A 89 -2.42 -12.69 4.19
CA GLY A 89 -2.35 -12.57 2.73
C GLY A 89 -2.37 -11.14 2.23
N HIS A 90 -2.30 -10.12 3.12
CA HIS A 90 -2.14 -8.76 2.68
C HIS A 90 -1.19 -7.93 3.56
N ILE A 91 -0.57 -6.92 2.94
CA ILE A 91 0.18 -5.86 3.61
C ILE A 91 -0.28 -4.51 3.09
N PHE A 92 -0.15 -3.49 3.91
CA PHE A 92 -0.53 -2.13 3.52
C PHE A 92 0.26 -1.07 4.28
N THR A 93 0.32 0.13 3.75
CA THR A 93 0.87 1.28 4.44
C THR A 93 -0.18 1.84 5.40
N GLY A 94 0.11 1.77 6.70
CA GLY A 94 -0.86 2.13 7.73
C GLY A 94 -0.58 1.46 9.06
N ILE A 95 -1.63 1.33 9.88
CA ILE A 95 -1.56 0.73 11.21
C ILE A 95 -2.76 -0.18 11.49
N ASN A 96 -2.64 -0.96 12.58
CA ASN A 96 -3.76 -1.70 13.15
C ASN A 96 -4.23 -1.03 14.44
N VAL A 97 -5.55 -0.96 14.63
CA VAL A 97 -6.18 -0.39 15.84
C VAL A 97 -7.12 -1.40 16.44
N ASP A 98 -7.03 -1.60 17.75
CA ASP A 98 -7.99 -2.41 18.51
C ASP A 98 -9.23 -1.56 18.84
N PRO A 99 -10.38 -1.77 18.17
CA PRO A 99 -11.59 -0.98 18.44
C PRO A 99 -12.16 -1.21 19.83
N ALA A 100 -11.76 -2.30 20.50
CA ALA A 100 -12.21 -2.62 21.85
C ALA A 100 -11.16 -2.31 22.91
N ALA A 101 -10.07 -1.59 22.58
CA ALA A 101 -9.07 -1.19 23.55
C ALA A 101 -9.70 -0.39 24.69
N GLY A 102 -9.52 -0.84 25.92
CA GLY A 102 -10.10 -0.21 27.12
C GLY A 102 -11.55 -0.57 27.46
N SER A 103 -12.26 -1.32 26.61
CA SER A 103 -13.67 -1.69 26.87
C SER A 103 -13.86 -2.83 27.86
N GLY A 104 -12.79 -3.54 28.24
CA GLY A 104 -12.84 -4.74 29.10
C GLY A 104 -13.56 -5.94 28.47
N VAL A 105 -14.03 -5.80 27.24
CA VAL A 105 -14.66 -6.90 26.50
C VAL A 105 -13.55 -7.82 26.00
N ILE A 106 -13.42 -8.97 26.62
CA ILE A 106 -12.60 -10.08 26.10
C ILE A 106 -13.42 -10.73 24.99
N GLY A 107 -13.46 -10.07 23.85
CA GLY A 107 -14.12 -10.59 22.65
C GLY A 107 -13.27 -11.65 21.99
N VAL A 108 -13.85 -12.81 21.83
CA VAL A 108 -13.27 -13.94 21.11
C VAL A 108 -13.01 -13.51 19.66
N LEU A 109 -11.75 -13.64 19.20
CA LEU A 109 -11.34 -13.58 17.79
C LEU A 109 -11.93 -12.37 17.00
N SER A 110 -11.66 -11.15 17.43
CA SER A 110 -11.96 -9.98 16.62
C SER A 110 -10.72 -9.57 15.81
N MET A 111 -10.93 -9.24 14.53
CA MET A 111 -9.89 -8.58 13.73
C MET A 111 -9.62 -7.20 14.32
N LEU A 112 -8.38 -6.78 14.29
CA LEU A 112 -8.05 -5.38 14.47
C LEU A 112 -8.54 -4.59 13.25
N TRP A 113 -8.87 -3.34 13.45
CA TRP A 113 -9.18 -2.46 12.31
C TRP A 113 -7.89 -2.11 11.58
N ASN A 114 -7.90 -2.29 10.28
CA ASN A 114 -6.85 -1.80 9.41
C ASN A 114 -7.15 -0.34 9.09
N ILE A 115 -6.20 0.53 9.37
CA ILE A 115 -6.29 1.95 9.06
C ILE A 115 -5.18 2.28 8.08
N TYR A 116 -5.57 2.64 6.86
CA TYR A 116 -4.69 2.88 5.73
C TYR A 116 -4.24 4.33 5.66
N GLY A 117 -3.12 4.53 5.01
CA GLY A 117 -2.50 5.80 4.70
C GLY A 117 -1.35 6.14 5.64
N GLN A 118 -0.27 6.59 5.05
CA GLN A 118 0.91 7.15 5.74
C GLN A 118 1.09 8.59 5.28
N LEU A 119 1.53 9.49 6.17
CA LEU A 119 1.84 10.86 5.80
C LEU A 119 2.87 10.91 4.68
N PHE A 120 2.52 11.59 3.59
CA PHE A 120 3.35 11.62 2.39
C PHE A 120 3.01 12.81 1.50
N GLU A 121 3.98 13.67 1.23
CA GLU A 121 3.75 14.93 0.49
C GLU A 121 4.44 14.98 -0.89
N ALA A 122 5.04 13.88 -1.36
CA ALA A 122 5.66 13.85 -2.66
C ALA A 122 4.70 13.35 -3.76
N THR A 123 5.09 13.55 -5.01
CA THR A 123 4.28 13.23 -6.20
C THR A 123 5.03 12.24 -7.10
N PRO A 124 5.16 10.96 -6.70
CA PRO A 124 5.74 9.94 -7.57
C PRO A 124 4.88 9.70 -8.81
N THR A 125 5.51 9.29 -9.89
CA THR A 125 4.82 8.98 -11.15
C THR A 125 4.51 7.50 -11.33
N ALA A 126 5.18 6.63 -10.57
CA ALA A 126 4.92 5.19 -10.58
C ALA A 126 5.43 4.50 -9.30
N LEU A 127 4.90 3.31 -9.04
CA LEU A 127 5.46 2.32 -8.12
C LEU A 127 6.15 1.23 -8.95
N ARG A 128 7.39 0.91 -8.64
CA ARG A 128 8.14 -0.22 -9.20
C ARG A 128 8.47 -1.20 -8.09
N GLY A 129 8.57 -2.47 -8.43
CA GLY A 129 9.01 -3.52 -7.51
C GLY A 129 9.19 -4.84 -8.23
N TRP A 130 9.35 -5.89 -7.46
CA TRP A 130 9.41 -7.27 -7.93
C TRP A 130 8.26 -8.07 -7.37
N LEU A 131 7.69 -8.94 -8.17
CA LEU A 131 6.66 -9.88 -7.75
C LEU A 131 6.91 -11.28 -8.31
N GLN A 132 6.40 -12.26 -7.57
CA GLN A 132 6.13 -13.62 -8.01
C GLN A 132 4.70 -13.95 -7.56
N CYS A 133 3.92 -14.58 -8.42
CA CYS A 133 2.56 -15.02 -8.07
C CYS A 133 2.39 -16.49 -8.43
N ARG A 134 1.74 -17.26 -7.56
CA ARG A 134 1.42 -18.67 -7.77
C ARG A 134 -0.01 -18.95 -7.36
N ASN A 135 -0.66 -19.80 -8.12
CA ASN A 135 -1.94 -20.34 -7.74
C ASN A 135 -1.77 -21.29 -6.53
N VAL A 136 -2.64 -21.14 -5.54
CA VAL A 136 -2.79 -22.15 -4.50
C VAL A 136 -3.82 -23.15 -5.05
N MET A 137 -3.45 -24.42 -5.13
CA MET A 137 -4.41 -25.46 -5.46
C MET A 137 -5.45 -25.57 -4.34
N SER A 138 -6.36 -24.61 -4.31
CA SER A 138 -7.50 -24.58 -3.39
C SER A 138 -8.68 -25.27 -4.04
N THR A 139 -9.40 -26.04 -3.25
CA THR A 139 -10.67 -26.67 -3.66
C THR A 139 -11.84 -25.69 -3.58
N ASP A 140 -11.61 -24.44 -3.17
CA ASP A 140 -12.68 -23.45 -3.00
C ASP A 140 -12.85 -22.57 -4.24
N THR A 141 -14.09 -22.34 -4.61
CA THR A 141 -14.59 -22.09 -5.96
C THR A 141 -14.58 -20.62 -6.41
N LYS A 142 -13.95 -19.72 -5.70
CA LYS A 142 -13.81 -18.31 -6.12
C LYS A 142 -12.34 -17.94 -6.19
N GLU A 143 -11.77 -18.07 -7.38
CA GLU A 143 -10.44 -17.50 -7.65
C GLU A 143 -10.51 -15.99 -7.51
N GLN A 144 -9.77 -15.45 -6.55
CA GLN A 144 -9.52 -14.02 -6.40
C GLN A 144 -8.12 -13.73 -6.87
N GLU A 145 -7.98 -12.76 -7.75
CA GLU A 145 -6.69 -12.30 -8.25
C GLU A 145 -5.88 -11.64 -7.12
N ALA A 146 -4.57 -11.72 -7.24
CA ALA A 146 -3.71 -10.92 -6.39
C ALA A 146 -3.71 -9.48 -6.90
N THR A 147 -3.70 -8.50 -6.00
CA THR A 147 -3.74 -7.08 -6.35
C THR A 147 -2.64 -6.29 -5.65
N ILE A 148 -2.09 -5.31 -6.36
CA ILE A 148 -1.19 -4.30 -5.80
C ILE A 148 -1.77 -2.95 -6.20
N ARG A 149 -2.11 -2.13 -5.20
CA ARG A 149 -2.69 -0.80 -5.39
C ARG A 149 -1.79 0.26 -4.80
N ILE A 150 -1.73 1.40 -5.46
CA ILE A 150 -1.08 2.60 -4.95
C ILE A 150 -1.98 3.80 -5.16
N ALA A 151 -2.13 4.63 -4.14
CA ALA A 151 -2.94 5.83 -4.20
C ALA A 151 -2.30 6.98 -3.43
N LEU A 152 -2.51 8.17 -3.93
CA LEU A 152 -2.19 9.43 -3.27
C LEU A 152 -3.47 10.21 -3.04
N GLY A 153 -3.62 10.82 -1.87
CA GLY A 153 -4.83 11.57 -1.57
C GLY A 153 -4.68 12.57 -0.44
N THR A 154 -5.80 13.26 -0.18
CA THR A 154 -5.95 14.25 0.91
C THR A 154 -7.03 13.82 1.90
N TRP A 155 -7.24 12.53 2.05
CA TRP A 155 -8.27 11.99 2.94
C TRP A 155 -8.15 12.57 4.35
N SER A 156 -9.31 12.83 4.96
CA SER A 156 -9.42 13.22 6.36
C SER A 156 -10.19 12.13 7.10
N PRO A 157 -9.87 11.88 8.37
CA PRO A 157 -10.66 10.95 9.17
C PRO A 157 -12.13 11.33 9.15
N ALA A 158 -13.00 10.37 8.85
CA ALA A 158 -14.43 10.63 8.87
C ALA A 158 -14.88 11.08 10.28
N PRO A 159 -15.73 12.10 10.38
CA PRO A 159 -16.11 12.69 11.67
C PRO A 159 -16.86 11.72 12.59
N ASP A 160 -17.50 10.71 12.04
CA ASP A 160 -18.40 9.79 12.73
C ASP A 160 -17.73 8.53 13.27
N HIS A 161 -16.42 8.37 13.10
CA HIS A 161 -15.70 7.21 13.63
C HIS A 161 -15.08 7.52 14.98
N ASP A 162 -15.26 6.59 15.93
CA ASP A 162 -14.69 6.68 17.28
C ASP A 162 -13.15 6.71 17.27
N VAL A 163 -12.55 6.22 16.17
CA VAL A 163 -11.09 6.21 15.96
C VAL A 163 -10.71 7.29 14.96
N LYS A 164 -10.17 8.41 15.47
CA LYS A 164 -9.65 9.51 14.64
C LYS A 164 -8.15 9.54 14.73
N ILE A 165 -7.51 9.00 13.72
CA ILE A 165 -6.04 9.02 13.61
C ILE A 165 -5.70 9.83 12.36
N PRO A 166 -5.32 11.11 12.51
CA PRO A 166 -5.07 12.01 11.37
C PRO A 166 -4.00 11.51 10.41
N GLU A 167 -2.99 10.79 10.95
CA GLU A 167 -1.90 10.23 10.18
C GLU A 167 -2.30 9.01 9.33
N HIS A 168 -3.46 8.41 9.62
CA HIS A 168 -3.96 7.21 8.95
C HIS A 168 -5.48 7.35 8.72
N PRO A 169 -5.87 8.01 7.63
CA PRO A 169 -7.24 8.52 7.50
C PRO A 169 -8.29 7.53 7.00
N VAL A 170 -7.90 6.41 6.39
CA VAL A 170 -8.82 5.51 5.71
C VAL A 170 -8.99 4.19 6.46
N VAL A 171 -10.17 3.97 7.03
CA VAL A 171 -10.54 2.69 7.67
C VAL A 171 -10.88 1.65 6.61
N ASP A 172 -10.59 0.39 6.87
CA ASP A 172 -10.72 -0.75 5.94
C ASP A 172 -12.07 -0.80 5.20
N GLN A 173 -13.16 -0.66 5.92
CA GLN A 173 -14.51 -0.69 5.33
C GLN A 173 -14.78 0.42 4.30
N TYR A 174 -13.97 1.47 4.25
CA TYR A 174 -14.09 2.59 3.31
C TYR A 174 -12.96 2.62 2.28
N LEU A 175 -12.09 1.60 2.25
CA LEU A 175 -10.95 1.57 1.34
C LEU A 175 -11.39 1.66 -0.13
N GLU A 176 -12.38 0.87 -0.52
CA GLU A 176 -12.88 0.86 -1.90
C GLU A 176 -13.49 2.22 -2.29
N GLU A 177 -14.22 2.88 -1.36
CA GLU A 177 -14.76 4.22 -1.60
C GLU A 177 -13.65 5.28 -1.69
N ALA A 178 -12.62 5.17 -0.84
CA ALA A 178 -11.49 6.08 -0.83
C ALA A 178 -10.62 5.98 -2.09
N LEU A 179 -10.59 4.81 -2.72
CA LEU A 179 -9.84 4.53 -3.94
C LEU A 179 -10.68 4.68 -5.22
N ASP A 180 -11.98 4.96 -5.10
CA ASP A 180 -12.85 5.20 -6.25
C ASP A 180 -12.48 6.52 -6.95
N PRO A 181 -12.34 6.56 -8.29
CA PRO A 181 -12.02 7.78 -9.03
C PRO A 181 -12.98 8.95 -8.80
N SER A 182 -14.21 8.68 -8.36
CA SER A 182 -15.19 9.71 -7.98
C SER A 182 -14.92 10.34 -6.62
N CYS A 183 -14.10 9.71 -5.76
CA CYS A 183 -13.72 10.25 -4.46
C CYS A 183 -12.97 11.57 -4.63
N SER A 184 -13.49 12.63 -4.00
CA SER A 184 -12.90 13.97 -4.14
C SER A 184 -11.51 14.10 -3.55
N ASP A 185 -11.15 13.23 -2.61
CA ASP A 185 -9.87 13.25 -1.89
C ASP A 185 -8.78 12.41 -2.58
N LEU A 186 -9.16 11.54 -3.51
CA LEU A 186 -8.21 10.78 -4.30
C LEU A 186 -7.53 11.69 -5.34
N ILE A 187 -6.21 11.78 -5.31
CA ILE A 187 -5.39 12.60 -6.21
C ILE A 187 -4.83 11.77 -7.36
N ALA A 188 -4.22 10.63 -7.04
CA ALA A 188 -3.65 9.74 -8.04
C ALA A 188 -3.85 8.29 -7.64
N TYR A 189 -3.96 7.42 -8.62
CA TYR A 189 -4.22 6.01 -8.42
C TYR A 189 -3.50 5.15 -9.46
N GLY A 190 -3.09 3.96 -9.04
CA GLY A 190 -2.57 2.91 -9.91
C GLY A 190 -2.85 1.53 -9.33
N GLU A 191 -3.10 0.55 -10.19
CA GLU A 191 -3.42 -0.82 -9.79
C GLU A 191 -2.76 -1.82 -10.74
N LEU A 192 -2.33 -2.94 -10.19
CA LEU A 192 -1.91 -4.14 -10.90
C LEU A 192 -2.68 -5.33 -10.36
N GLN A 193 -3.38 -6.03 -11.24
CA GLN A 193 -4.04 -7.31 -10.97
C GLN A 193 -3.21 -8.45 -11.56
N VAL A 194 -3.02 -9.52 -10.79
CA VAL A 194 -2.22 -10.69 -11.20
C VAL A 194 -3.10 -11.95 -11.10
N ALA A 195 -3.61 -12.35 -12.26
CA ALA A 195 -4.51 -13.50 -12.40
C ALA A 195 -3.78 -14.82 -12.70
N GLU A 196 -2.54 -14.75 -13.20
CA GLU A 196 -1.79 -15.91 -13.68
C GLU A 196 -0.59 -16.22 -12.80
N ASP A 197 -0.03 -17.41 -12.99
CA ASP A 197 1.23 -17.79 -12.38
C ASP A 197 2.37 -17.07 -13.08
N VAL A 198 3.13 -16.31 -12.32
CA VAL A 198 4.31 -15.61 -12.83
C VAL A 198 5.52 -15.87 -11.94
N ASP A 199 6.67 -16.11 -12.58
CA ASP A 199 7.97 -16.14 -11.91
C ASP A 199 8.38 -14.73 -11.48
N TRP A 200 9.42 -14.64 -10.63
CA TRP A 200 9.98 -13.37 -10.23
C TRP A 200 10.24 -12.46 -11.42
N GLN A 201 9.51 -11.38 -11.47
CA GLN A 201 9.66 -10.35 -12.50
C GLN A 201 9.47 -8.96 -11.91
N GLN A 202 10.11 -8.00 -12.56
CA GLN A 202 9.89 -6.60 -12.20
C GLN A 202 8.54 -6.13 -12.73
N PHE A 203 7.84 -5.35 -11.94
CA PHE A 203 6.62 -4.66 -12.36
C PHE A 203 6.79 -3.15 -12.20
N THR A 204 5.94 -2.41 -12.89
CA THR A 204 5.78 -0.96 -12.71
C THR A 204 4.31 -0.62 -12.82
N ILE A 205 3.78 0.07 -11.82
CA ILE A 205 2.41 0.56 -11.77
C ILE A 205 2.48 2.07 -11.96
N PRO A 206 2.09 2.58 -13.12
CA PRO A 206 1.98 4.02 -13.34
C PRO A 206 0.87 4.61 -12.48
N LEU A 207 1.05 5.84 -12.01
CA LEU A 207 0.06 6.60 -11.28
C LEU A 207 -0.69 7.52 -12.26
N GLU A 208 -1.99 7.29 -12.40
CA GLU A 208 -2.89 8.21 -13.08
C GLU A 208 -3.28 9.34 -12.13
N TYR A 209 -2.88 10.57 -12.48
CA TYR A 209 -3.22 11.76 -11.71
C TYR A 209 -4.59 12.28 -12.12
N LEU A 210 -5.58 12.07 -11.27
CA LEU A 210 -6.96 12.53 -11.45
C LEU A 210 -7.09 14.02 -11.11
N ARG A 211 -6.21 14.54 -10.24
CA ARG A 211 -6.21 15.93 -9.76
C ARG A 211 -4.79 16.46 -9.68
N THR A 212 -4.61 17.67 -10.21
CA THR A 212 -3.30 18.36 -10.21
C THR A 212 -3.34 19.73 -9.50
N ASP A 213 -4.51 20.09 -8.98
CA ASP A 213 -4.78 21.36 -8.31
C ASP A 213 -4.33 21.39 -6.85
N ARG A 214 -3.99 20.24 -6.29
CA ARG A 214 -3.58 20.08 -4.89
C ARG A 214 -2.46 19.06 -4.73
N LYS A 215 -1.77 19.13 -3.59
CA LYS A 215 -0.72 18.18 -3.21
C LYS A 215 -1.29 17.05 -2.36
N PRO A 216 -0.77 15.83 -2.49
CA PRO A 216 -1.13 14.75 -1.58
C PRO A 216 -0.63 15.04 -0.16
N THR A 217 -1.33 14.50 0.81
CA THR A 217 -0.92 14.46 2.21
C THR A 217 -0.68 13.03 2.69
N HIS A 218 -1.20 12.04 1.96
CA HIS A 218 -1.11 10.64 2.34
C HIS A 218 -0.82 9.75 1.13
N LEU A 219 -0.14 8.63 1.41
CA LEU A 219 0.12 7.52 0.50
C LEU A 219 -0.56 6.27 1.04
N ILE A 220 -1.30 5.56 0.20
CA ILE A 220 -1.76 4.20 0.42
C ILE A 220 -1.07 3.29 -0.58
N ILE A 221 -0.41 2.23 -0.10
CA ILE A 221 -0.06 1.06 -0.88
C ILE A 221 -0.74 -0.12 -0.19
N ALA A 222 -1.49 -0.91 -0.95
CA ALA A 222 -2.20 -2.08 -0.45
C ALA A 222 -1.95 -3.27 -1.38
N CYS A 223 -1.45 -4.36 -0.83
CA CYS A 223 -1.15 -5.60 -1.56
C CYS A 223 -1.97 -6.73 -0.96
N ASP A 224 -2.80 -7.39 -1.74
CA ASP A 224 -3.62 -8.54 -1.36
C ASP A 224 -3.29 -9.73 -2.27
N ALA A 225 -3.02 -10.86 -1.67
CA ALA A 225 -2.74 -12.10 -2.40
C ALA A 225 -4.01 -12.72 -3.01
N GLY A 226 -5.20 -12.27 -2.63
CA GLY A 226 -6.44 -12.92 -3.06
C GLY A 226 -6.49 -14.38 -2.61
N SER A 227 -6.74 -15.29 -3.54
CA SER A 227 -6.65 -16.75 -3.32
C SER A 227 -5.31 -17.35 -3.77
N ARG A 228 -4.27 -16.52 -3.90
CA ARG A 228 -2.96 -16.89 -4.47
C ARG A 228 -1.86 -16.76 -3.41
N ILE A 229 -0.65 -17.16 -3.78
CA ILE A 229 0.58 -16.81 -3.08
C ILE A 229 1.19 -15.64 -3.85
N LEU A 230 1.33 -14.49 -3.20
CA LEU A 230 1.98 -13.32 -3.75
C LEU A 230 3.28 -13.05 -2.99
N CYS A 231 4.39 -13.07 -3.71
CA CYS A 231 5.69 -12.68 -3.16
C CYS A 231 6.10 -11.31 -3.72
N LEU A 232 6.64 -10.44 -2.86
CA LEU A 232 6.94 -9.05 -3.17
C LEU A 232 8.35 -8.69 -2.68
N ASP A 233 9.04 -7.83 -3.42
CA ASP A 233 10.38 -7.35 -3.05
C ASP A 233 10.72 -6.01 -3.72
N ASP A 234 11.65 -5.25 -3.14
CA ASP A 234 12.28 -4.04 -3.67
C ASP A 234 11.28 -3.02 -4.24
N PHE A 235 10.32 -2.57 -3.43
CA PHE A 235 9.40 -1.49 -3.81
C PHE A 235 10.10 -0.14 -3.84
N GLU A 236 9.91 0.60 -4.93
CA GLU A 236 10.51 1.90 -5.16
C GLU A 236 9.50 2.86 -5.81
N LEU A 237 9.47 4.10 -5.34
CA LEU A 237 8.70 5.17 -5.95
C LEU A 237 9.53 5.87 -7.04
N LEU A 238 9.00 5.94 -8.24
CA LEU A 238 9.61 6.63 -9.37
C LEU A 238 9.03 8.04 -9.51
N TYR A 239 9.87 9.02 -9.91
CA TYR A 239 9.48 10.43 -10.00
C TYR A 239 9.60 11.01 -11.42
N ASP A 240 10.18 10.26 -12.32
CA ASP A 240 10.47 10.66 -13.70
C ASP A 240 10.05 9.57 -14.72
N TYR A 241 9.13 8.68 -14.30
CA TYR A 241 8.60 7.66 -15.20
C TYR A 241 7.73 8.33 -16.26
N ASN A 242 8.17 8.27 -17.50
CA ASN A 242 7.43 8.75 -18.66
C ASN A 242 6.82 7.53 -19.38
N PHE A 243 5.55 7.67 -19.76
CA PHE A 243 4.79 6.66 -20.51
C PHE A 243 5.14 6.68 -22.00
#